data_7f6b500a69f653e01ba7187b25bb4a95
#
_entry.id   7f6b500a69f653e01ba7187b25bb4a95
#
_cell.length_a   1.000
_cell.length_b   1.000
_cell.length_c   1.000
_cell.angle_alpha   90.00
_cell.angle_beta   90.00
_cell.angle_gamma   90.00
#
_symmetry.space_group_name_H-M   'P 1'
#
loop_
_entity.id
_entity.type
_entity.pdbx_description
1 polymer ?
#
loop_
_entity_poly.entity_id
_entity_poly.type
_entity_poly.pdbx_seq_one_letter_code
_entity_poly.pdbx_strand_id
1 'polypeptide(L)'
;MARIGIAGAGVLGRLLAWRLGRAGHAVTVFDPAPGPQPPGTGVLNGDTPHAAGFTAAGMLSPLAELDSAGPAIAGLGWRSLALWREIAQALREQGCAAPLFAQHGSLLLAHGPDLGAARRVLARLQATSGMRAPQPLDRDALAT
;
A
#
# COMPACT_ATOMS: atom_id res chain seq x y z
N MET A 1 -17.29 25.27 -0.22
CA MET A 1 -16.09 25.12 -1.06
C MET A 1 -14.92 25.81 -0.38
N ALA A 2 -13.82 25.12 -0.10
CA ALA A 2 -12.61 25.70 0.50
C ALA A 2 -11.45 25.66 -0.52
N ARG A 3 -10.46 26.55 -0.33
CA ARG A 3 -9.18 26.50 -1.05
C ARG A 3 -8.15 25.85 -0.14
N ILE A 4 -7.53 24.77 -0.59
CA ILE A 4 -6.64 23.92 0.23
C ILE A 4 -5.30 23.79 -0.47
N GLY A 5 -4.22 24.09 0.25
CA GLY A 5 -2.86 23.79 -0.21
C GLY A 5 -2.35 22.51 0.45
N ILE A 6 -1.73 21.63 -0.34
CA ILE A 6 -1.09 20.39 0.13
C ILE A 6 0.39 20.47 -0.20
N ALA A 7 1.24 20.29 0.79
CA ALA A 7 2.68 20.17 0.60
C ALA A 7 3.06 18.69 0.40
N GLY A 8 3.63 18.38 -0.76
CA GLY A 8 4.06 17.04 -1.15
C GLY A 8 3.06 16.31 -2.05
N ALA A 9 3.55 15.83 -3.21
CA ALA A 9 2.80 15.02 -4.17
C ALA A 9 3.16 13.53 -4.12
N GLY A 10 3.54 13.02 -2.96
CA GLY A 10 3.63 11.59 -2.71
C GLY A 10 2.26 10.92 -2.69
N VAL A 11 2.21 9.61 -2.44
CA VAL A 11 0.96 8.84 -2.43
C VAL A 11 -0.10 9.49 -1.53
N LEU A 12 0.28 9.89 -0.32
CA LEU A 12 -0.65 10.51 0.63
C LEU A 12 -1.20 11.84 0.12
N GLY A 13 -0.33 12.74 -0.35
CA GLY A 13 -0.74 14.05 -0.86
C GLY A 13 -1.63 13.96 -2.08
N ARG A 14 -1.33 13.05 -3.01
CA ARG A 14 -2.15 12.78 -4.21
C ARG A 14 -3.53 12.23 -3.87
N LEU A 15 -3.60 11.24 -2.96
CA LEU A 15 -4.88 10.68 -2.52
C LEU A 15 -5.73 11.71 -1.78
N LEU A 16 -5.11 12.52 -0.93
CA LEU A 16 -5.80 13.60 -0.22
C LEU A 16 -6.35 14.65 -1.20
N ALA A 17 -5.52 15.09 -2.16
CA ALA A 17 -5.92 16.02 -3.20
C ALA A 17 -7.10 15.49 -4.02
N TRP A 18 -7.03 14.24 -4.45
CA TRP A 18 -8.10 13.59 -5.20
C TRP A 18 -9.40 13.50 -4.40
N ARG A 19 -9.35 13.09 -3.13
CA ARG A 19 -10.54 13.02 -2.28
C ARG A 19 -11.16 14.37 -1.99
N LEU A 20 -10.35 15.37 -1.69
CA LEU A 20 -10.81 16.75 -1.42
C LEU A 20 -11.37 17.40 -2.68
N GLY A 21 -10.76 17.17 -3.85
CA GLY A 21 -11.29 17.62 -5.13
C GLY A 21 -12.66 17.02 -5.43
N ARG A 22 -12.84 15.72 -5.20
CA ARG A 22 -14.15 15.06 -5.33
C ARG A 22 -15.20 15.58 -4.33
N ALA A 23 -14.77 16.07 -3.18
CA ALA A 23 -15.65 16.72 -2.20
C ALA A 23 -15.98 18.19 -2.56
N GLY A 24 -15.53 18.67 -3.73
CA GLY A 24 -15.84 20.02 -4.23
C GLY A 24 -14.92 21.12 -3.69
N HIS A 25 -13.75 20.78 -3.18
CA HIS A 25 -12.75 21.77 -2.76
C HIS A 25 -11.79 22.12 -3.90
N ALA A 26 -11.31 23.35 -3.92
CA ALA A 26 -10.21 23.77 -4.82
C ALA A 26 -8.88 23.41 -4.15
N VAL A 27 -8.14 22.45 -4.76
CA VAL A 27 -6.90 21.91 -4.18
C VAL A 27 -5.70 22.28 -5.05
N THR A 28 -4.65 22.80 -4.42
CA THR A 28 -3.34 23.03 -5.02
C THR A 28 -2.30 22.18 -4.31
N VAL A 29 -1.54 21.40 -5.08
CA VAL A 29 -0.45 20.57 -4.54
C VAL A 29 0.89 21.22 -4.89
N PHE A 30 1.76 21.36 -3.91
CA PHE A 30 3.12 21.88 -4.03
C PHE A 30 4.11 20.74 -3.82
N ASP A 31 5.01 20.56 -4.78
CA ASP A 31 6.02 19.49 -4.71
C ASP A 31 7.32 19.96 -5.38
N PRO A 32 8.50 19.63 -4.84
CA PRO A 32 9.78 19.97 -5.46
C PRO A 32 10.07 19.18 -6.73
N ALA A 33 9.37 18.07 -6.99
CA ALA A 33 9.55 17.29 -8.21
C ALA A 33 9.06 18.09 -9.44
N PRO A 34 9.73 17.93 -10.61
CA PRO A 34 9.45 18.74 -11.80
C PRO A 34 8.08 18.48 -12.43
N GLY A 35 7.32 17.53 -11.96
CA GLY A 35 5.98 17.23 -12.48
C GLY A 35 5.33 16.01 -11.85
N PRO A 36 4.07 15.74 -12.20
CA PRO A 36 3.30 14.62 -11.65
C PRO A 36 3.68 13.28 -12.27
N GLN A 37 4.52 13.25 -13.29
CA GLN A 37 4.93 12.04 -14.00
C GLN A 37 5.96 11.25 -13.20
N PRO A 38 5.98 9.91 -13.33
CA PRO A 38 7.08 9.12 -12.78
C PRO A 38 8.40 9.53 -13.44
N PRO A 39 9.52 9.43 -12.71
CA PRO A 39 10.83 9.63 -13.31
C PRO A 39 11.01 8.64 -14.47
N GLY A 40 11.55 9.12 -15.59
CA GLY A 40 11.87 8.25 -16.72
C GLY A 40 12.84 7.16 -16.31
N THR A 41 12.75 5.99 -16.96
CA THR A 41 13.69 4.88 -16.75
C THR A 41 15.12 5.35 -17.05
N GLY A 42 15.95 5.43 -16.03
CA GLY A 42 17.34 5.90 -16.11
C GLY A 42 17.65 7.19 -15.33
N VAL A 43 16.67 7.89 -14.80
CA VAL A 43 16.84 9.17 -14.06
C VAL A 43 16.73 8.98 -12.54
N LEU A 44 17.07 7.85 -12.01
CA LEU A 44 17.30 7.68 -10.56
C LEU A 44 18.70 8.19 -10.15
N ASN A 45 19.23 9.20 -10.85
CA ASN A 45 20.37 9.96 -10.39
C ASN A 45 19.91 10.81 -9.22
N GLY A 46 20.54 10.64 -8.06
CA GLY A 46 20.14 11.13 -6.75
C GLY A 46 19.91 12.63 -6.57
N ASP A 47 19.92 13.42 -7.62
CA ASP A 47 19.85 14.87 -7.56
C ASP A 47 18.42 15.44 -7.71
N THR A 48 17.45 14.64 -8.15
CA THR A 48 16.07 15.11 -8.28
C THR A 48 15.19 14.42 -7.24
N PRO A 49 14.56 15.17 -6.34
CA PRO A 49 13.69 14.58 -5.33
C PRO A 49 12.46 13.94 -5.98
N HIS A 50 12.27 12.65 -5.75
CA HIS A 50 11.08 11.92 -6.19
C HIS A 50 10.33 11.34 -4.98
N ALA A 51 9.02 11.27 -5.11
CA ALA A 51 8.22 10.62 -4.08
C ALA A 51 8.54 9.13 -4.00
N ALA A 52 8.69 8.60 -2.79
CA ALA A 52 9.00 7.20 -2.52
C ALA A 52 8.02 6.21 -3.18
N GLY A 53 6.79 6.63 -3.46
CA GLY A 53 5.81 5.83 -4.17
C GLY A 53 6.22 5.42 -5.59
N PHE A 54 7.17 6.12 -6.22
CA PHE A 54 7.69 5.74 -7.55
C PHE A 54 8.74 4.61 -7.50
N THR A 55 9.35 4.40 -6.33
CA THR A 55 10.33 3.33 -6.12
C THR A 55 9.77 2.16 -5.34
N ALA A 56 8.61 2.34 -4.70
CA ALA A 56 7.96 1.31 -3.93
C ALA A 56 7.38 0.21 -4.83
N ALA A 57 7.48 -1.04 -4.40
CA ALA A 57 6.87 -2.17 -5.09
C ALA A 57 5.33 -2.15 -5.06
N GLY A 58 4.73 -1.27 -4.26
CA GLY A 58 3.28 -1.12 -4.17
C GLY A 58 2.55 -2.26 -3.45
N MET A 59 3.26 -3.10 -2.73
CA MET A 59 2.65 -4.18 -1.96
C MET A 59 1.86 -3.64 -0.76
N LEU A 60 0.63 -4.15 -0.61
CA LEU A 60 -0.21 -3.90 0.55
C LEU A 60 -0.31 -5.21 1.35
N SER A 61 0.63 -5.41 2.26
CA SER A 61 0.71 -6.64 3.06
C SER A 61 0.63 -6.32 4.56
N PRO A 62 -0.57 -6.21 5.14
CA PRO A 62 -0.73 -5.93 6.57
C PRO A 62 -0.08 -6.98 7.47
N LEU A 63 0.05 -8.21 6.97
CA LEU A 63 0.67 -9.31 7.72
C LEU A 63 2.18 -9.15 7.86
N ALA A 64 2.85 -8.64 6.82
CA ALA A 64 4.30 -8.44 6.86
C ALA A 64 4.71 -7.38 7.89
N GLU A 65 3.83 -6.43 8.18
CA GLU A 65 4.09 -5.37 9.16
C GLU A 65 4.02 -5.87 10.62
N LEU A 66 3.42 -7.03 10.87
CA LEU A 66 3.25 -7.55 12.24
C LEU A 66 4.55 -8.01 12.90
N ASP A 67 5.60 -8.24 12.14
CA ASP A 67 6.90 -8.58 12.72
C ASP A 67 7.58 -7.36 13.36
N SER A 68 7.46 -6.20 12.72
CA SER A 68 8.12 -4.95 13.14
C SER A 68 7.16 -3.92 13.74
N ALA A 69 5.88 -3.95 13.36
CA ALA A 69 4.87 -2.99 13.80
C ALA A 69 3.83 -3.65 14.72
N GLY A 70 3.22 -2.84 15.57
CA GLY A 70 2.18 -3.32 16.48
C GLY A 70 0.83 -3.60 15.78
N PRO A 71 -0.11 -4.26 16.48
CA PRO A 71 -1.43 -4.64 15.94
C PRO A 71 -2.25 -3.46 15.38
N ALA A 72 -2.04 -2.25 15.92
CA ALA A 72 -2.71 -1.05 15.42
C ALA A 72 -2.33 -0.73 13.96
N ILE A 73 -1.07 -0.86 13.60
CA ILE A 73 -0.59 -0.64 12.22
C ILE A 73 -1.15 -1.71 11.28
N ALA A 74 -1.16 -2.96 11.70
CA ALA A 74 -1.77 -4.03 10.93
C ALA A 74 -3.28 -3.79 10.71
N GLY A 75 -4.00 -3.31 11.72
CA GLY A 75 -5.41 -2.93 11.60
C GLY A 75 -5.64 -1.81 10.58
N LEU A 76 -4.79 -0.79 10.57
CA LEU A 76 -4.81 0.27 9.54
C LEU A 76 -4.51 -0.31 8.15
N GLY A 77 -3.57 -1.24 8.04
CA GLY A 77 -3.25 -1.94 6.81
C GLY A 77 -4.44 -2.71 6.24
N TRP A 78 -5.18 -3.46 7.06
CA TRP A 78 -6.40 -4.16 6.65
C TRP A 78 -7.49 -3.21 6.16
N ARG A 79 -7.69 -2.10 6.88
CA ARG A 79 -8.60 -1.05 6.43
C ARG A 79 -8.16 -0.43 5.11
N SER A 80 -6.87 -0.24 4.93
CA SER A 80 -6.28 0.28 3.69
C SER A 80 -6.58 -0.61 2.48
N LEU A 81 -6.53 -1.94 2.61
CA LEU A 81 -6.89 -2.86 1.52
C LEU A 81 -8.31 -2.63 0.99
N ALA A 82 -9.29 -2.46 1.89
CA ALA A 82 -10.67 -2.16 1.49
C ALA A 82 -10.77 -0.81 0.77
N LEU A 83 -10.14 0.22 1.32
CA LEU A 83 -10.14 1.57 0.74
C LEU A 83 -9.44 1.61 -0.64
N TRP A 84 -8.34 0.88 -0.83
CA TRP A 84 -7.66 0.81 -2.12
C TRP A 84 -8.51 0.15 -3.20
N ARG A 85 -9.32 -0.83 -2.85
CA ARG A 85 -10.27 -1.44 -3.80
C ARG A 85 -11.28 -0.40 -4.30
N GLU A 86 -11.86 0.39 -3.38
CA GLU A 86 -12.80 1.46 -3.71
C GLU A 86 -12.14 2.56 -4.55
N ILE A 87 -10.92 2.98 -4.17
CA ILE A 87 -10.16 4.01 -4.89
C ILE A 87 -9.84 3.54 -6.30
N ALA A 88 -9.33 2.31 -6.44
CA ALA A 88 -8.97 1.76 -7.75
C ALA A 88 -10.20 1.61 -8.67
N GLN A 89 -11.35 1.23 -8.11
CA GLN A 89 -12.61 1.20 -8.85
C GLN A 89 -13.01 2.60 -9.32
N ALA A 90 -13.01 3.58 -8.44
CA ALA A 90 -13.39 4.95 -8.77
C ALA A 90 -12.44 5.59 -9.81
N LEU A 91 -11.15 5.27 -9.76
CA LEU A 91 -10.19 5.73 -10.77
C LEU A 91 -10.42 5.07 -12.14
N ARG A 92 -10.77 3.78 -12.16
CA ARG A 92 -11.16 3.10 -13.42
C ARG A 92 -12.40 3.74 -14.06
N GLU A 93 -13.40 4.05 -13.24
CA GLU A 93 -14.61 4.76 -13.70
C GLU A 93 -14.31 6.15 -14.27
N GLN A 94 -13.19 6.74 -13.87
CA GLN A 94 -12.66 8.00 -14.41
C GLN A 94 -11.75 7.84 -15.65
N GLY A 95 -11.64 6.64 -16.18
CA GLY A 95 -10.88 6.37 -17.40
C GLY A 95 -9.41 5.96 -17.20
N CYS A 96 -8.98 5.67 -15.98
CA CYS A 96 -7.66 5.09 -15.76
C CYS A 96 -7.61 3.64 -16.26
N ALA A 97 -6.83 3.40 -17.32
CA ALA A 97 -6.76 2.09 -17.99
C ALA A 97 -5.82 1.08 -17.33
N ALA A 98 -4.89 1.51 -16.48
CA ALA A 98 -3.92 0.62 -15.85
C ALA A 98 -4.55 -0.26 -14.76
N PRO A 99 -4.04 -1.48 -14.53
CA PRO A 99 -4.42 -2.27 -13.38
C PRO A 99 -3.91 -1.60 -12.11
N LEU A 100 -4.81 -0.89 -11.42
CA LEU A 100 -4.45 -0.08 -10.24
C LEU A 100 -4.43 -0.89 -8.96
N PHE A 101 -5.07 -2.04 -8.93
CA PHE A 101 -5.17 -2.89 -7.76
C PHE A 101 -5.44 -4.34 -8.17
N ALA A 102 -4.64 -5.26 -7.65
CA ALA A 102 -4.83 -6.69 -7.77
C ALA A 102 -4.74 -7.33 -6.38
N GLN A 103 -5.56 -8.34 -6.12
CA GLN A 103 -5.57 -9.05 -4.84
C GLN A 103 -5.61 -10.56 -5.10
N HIS A 104 -4.44 -11.16 -5.18
CA HIS A 104 -4.25 -12.59 -5.41
C HIS A 104 -3.84 -13.35 -4.13
N GLY A 105 -3.79 -12.67 -3.00
CA GLY A 105 -3.26 -13.20 -1.74
C GLY A 105 -1.74 -12.98 -1.62
N SER A 106 -1.19 -13.49 -0.55
CA SER A 106 0.25 -13.49 -0.30
C SER A 106 0.67 -14.77 0.42
N LEU A 107 1.89 -15.22 0.15
CA LEU A 107 2.50 -16.36 0.82
C LEU A 107 3.60 -15.86 1.75
N LEU A 108 3.58 -16.32 2.99
CA LEU A 108 4.71 -16.16 3.91
C LEU A 108 5.54 -17.44 3.85
N LEU A 109 6.73 -17.33 3.32
CA LEU A 109 7.69 -18.44 3.24
C LEU A 109 8.68 -18.31 4.39
N ALA A 110 9.00 -19.42 5.05
CA ALA A 110 10.03 -19.48 6.06
C ALA A 110 10.93 -20.71 5.84
N HIS A 111 12.23 -20.48 5.79
CA HIS A 111 13.22 -21.54 5.82
C HIS A 111 13.47 -22.01 7.26
N GLY A 112 14.12 -23.17 7.43
CA GLY A 112 14.37 -23.74 8.74
C GLY A 112 14.84 -22.78 9.82
N PRO A 113 15.88 -21.94 9.56
CA PRO A 113 16.37 -20.94 10.52
C PRO A 113 15.33 -19.87 10.88
N ASP A 114 14.42 -19.54 9.96
CA ASP A 114 13.45 -18.44 10.10
C ASP A 114 12.10 -18.89 10.67
N LEU A 115 11.91 -20.19 10.88
CA LEU A 115 10.64 -20.75 11.41
C LEU A 115 10.24 -20.12 12.76
N GLY A 116 11.21 -19.72 13.57
CA GLY A 116 10.96 -19.03 14.84
C GLY A 116 10.27 -17.68 14.63
N ALA A 117 10.73 -16.89 13.65
CA ALA A 117 10.13 -15.61 13.29
C ALA A 117 8.71 -15.79 12.71
N ALA A 118 8.55 -16.73 11.78
CA ALA A 118 7.25 -17.02 11.19
C ALA A 118 6.22 -17.47 12.25
N ARG A 119 6.61 -18.31 13.20
CA ARG A 119 5.74 -18.73 14.32
C ARG A 119 5.34 -17.56 15.22
N ARG A 120 6.24 -16.59 15.47
CA ARG A 120 5.90 -15.38 16.24
C ARG A 120 4.86 -14.53 15.51
N VAL A 121 5.02 -14.35 14.20
CA VAL A 121 4.03 -13.62 13.37
C VAL A 121 2.67 -14.31 13.43
N LEU A 122 2.63 -15.64 13.24
CA LEU A 122 1.40 -16.43 13.32
C LEU A 122 0.73 -16.32 14.70
N ALA A 123 1.50 -16.40 15.78
CA ALA A 123 0.99 -16.27 17.14
C ALA A 123 0.38 -14.88 17.40
N ARG A 124 1.03 -13.81 16.90
CA ARG A 124 0.48 -12.44 16.97
C ARG A 124 -0.82 -12.29 16.20
N LEU A 125 -0.91 -12.89 15.02
CA LEU A 125 -2.13 -12.90 14.22
C LEU A 125 -3.28 -13.60 14.94
N GLN A 126 -3.03 -14.76 15.50
CA GLN A 126 -4.02 -15.54 16.25
C GLN A 126 -4.48 -14.81 17.52
N ALA A 127 -3.59 -14.06 18.16
CA ALA A 127 -3.91 -13.27 19.35
C ALA A 127 -4.68 -11.98 19.05
N THR A 128 -4.74 -11.55 17.77
CA THR A 128 -5.40 -10.30 17.39
C THR A 128 -6.82 -10.59 16.93
N SER A 129 -7.77 -10.22 17.76
CA SER A 129 -9.21 -10.36 17.47
C SER A 129 -9.58 -9.68 16.14
N GLY A 130 -10.33 -10.39 15.28
CA GLY A 130 -10.83 -9.87 14.01
C GLY A 130 -9.87 -9.98 12.82
N MET A 131 -8.67 -10.51 13.00
CA MET A 131 -7.77 -10.82 11.88
C MET A 131 -7.96 -12.26 11.38
N ARG A 132 -8.00 -12.40 10.06
CA ARG A 132 -8.02 -13.72 9.44
C ARG A 132 -6.63 -14.36 9.58
N ALA A 133 -6.55 -15.44 10.35
CA ALA A 133 -5.32 -16.20 10.49
C ALA A 133 -4.94 -16.81 9.13
N PRO A 134 -3.66 -16.74 8.71
CA PRO A 134 -3.19 -17.44 7.54
C PRO A 134 -3.29 -18.95 7.77
N GLN A 135 -3.57 -19.68 6.72
CA GLN A 135 -3.59 -21.13 6.76
C GLN A 135 -2.19 -21.65 6.44
N PRO A 136 -1.62 -22.54 7.26
CA PRO A 136 -0.41 -23.26 6.89
C PRO A 136 -0.68 -24.09 5.62
N LEU A 137 0.19 -23.97 4.65
CA LEU A 137 0.19 -24.79 3.45
C LEU A 137 1.32 -25.82 3.59
N ASP A 138 1.02 -27.06 3.32
CA ASP A 138 2.03 -28.10 3.17
C ASP A 138 2.56 -28.14 1.73
N ARG A 139 3.53 -29.05 1.51
CA ARG A 139 4.19 -29.16 0.21
C ARG A 139 3.21 -29.56 -0.91
N ASP A 140 2.23 -30.39 -0.59
CA ASP A 140 1.28 -30.91 -1.58
C ASP A 140 0.25 -29.84 -1.96
N ALA A 141 -0.16 -29.00 -1.02
CA ALA A 141 -1.03 -27.86 -1.28
C ALA A 141 -0.36 -26.73 -2.10
N LEU A 142 0.99 -26.70 -2.16
CA LEU A 142 1.74 -25.75 -3.00
C LEU A 142 1.97 -26.27 -4.42
N ALA A 143 1.72 -27.55 -4.69
CA ALA A 143 1.96 -28.18 -5.99
C ALA A 143 0.71 -28.18 -6.89
N THR A 144 -0.43 -27.75 -6.37
CA THR A 144 -1.72 -27.58 -7.09
C THR A 144 -1.96 -26.14 -7.49
#